data_0ee52e8dfad6c983ccc6c1f1526101dc
#
_entry.id   0ee52e8dfad6c983ccc6c1f1526101dc
#
_cell.length_a   1.000
_cell.length_b   1.000
_cell.length_c   1.000
_cell.angle_alpha   90.00
_cell.angle_beta   90.00
_cell.angle_gamma   90.00
#
_symmetry.space_group_name_H-M   'P 1'
#
loop_
_entity.id
_entity.type
_entity.pdbx_description
1 polymer ?
#
loop_
_entity_poly.entity_id
_entity_poly.type
_entity_poly.pdbx_seq_one_letter_code
_entity_poly.pdbx_strand_id
1 'polypeptide(L)'
;HSVLDENEMANAILKSSSDQISEGTALYLDGELTAVCSDGTALQSYLSSLLEPYENPEDPNVTVGFNKEVTLENGIYFNESFQQENNVESMLSGVQQQEKIYTVQTGDTLWSIAQKNDLTFRELCELNTNFKGAALTETSNIQAGDELIVTKQEATLEVRITKIETWQEEIPYTTETTTSNEYTVGTKKTVQNGVNGLRQITAQRVYNTDGIQLSQKILSTEVVQEPVTEKIVKG
;
A
#
# COMPACT_ATOMS: atom_id res chain seq x y z
N HIS A 1 27.74 31.87 -41.85
CA HIS A 1 27.35 30.72 -41.02
C HIS A 1 25.83 30.80 -40.87
N SER A 2 25.11 29.95 -41.62
CA SER A 2 23.67 29.74 -41.34
C SER A 2 23.56 29.03 -40.02
N VAL A 3 22.78 29.58 -39.10
CA VAL A 3 22.37 28.89 -37.88
C VAL A 3 21.34 27.85 -38.34
N LEU A 4 21.64 26.57 -38.15
CA LEU A 4 20.69 25.50 -38.38
C LEU A 4 19.48 25.70 -37.44
N ASP A 5 18.28 25.49 -37.94
CA ASP A 5 17.12 25.47 -37.04
C ASP A 5 17.15 24.18 -36.16
N GLU A 6 16.30 24.11 -35.15
CA GLU A 6 16.29 22.97 -34.22
C GLU A 6 16.06 21.64 -34.95
N ASN A 7 15.22 21.62 -35.98
CA ASN A 7 14.92 20.40 -36.75
C ASN A 7 16.10 20.00 -37.64
N GLU A 8 16.79 21.00 -38.26
CA GLU A 8 17.99 20.75 -39.05
C GLU A 8 19.14 20.25 -38.17
N MET A 9 19.27 20.79 -36.97
CA MET A 9 20.27 20.34 -36.01
C MET A 9 19.94 18.94 -35.46
N ALA A 10 18.70 18.64 -35.14
CA ALA A 10 18.26 17.32 -34.72
C ALA A 10 18.50 16.28 -35.80
N ASN A 11 18.15 16.58 -37.05
CA ASN A 11 18.40 15.69 -38.19
C ASN A 11 19.89 15.50 -38.48
N ALA A 12 20.73 16.53 -38.30
CA ALA A 12 22.17 16.41 -38.45
C ALA A 12 22.80 15.51 -37.37
N ILE A 13 22.33 15.65 -36.10
CA ILE A 13 22.74 14.81 -34.98
C ILE A 13 22.30 13.36 -35.23
N LEU A 14 21.05 13.12 -35.60
CA LEU A 14 20.51 11.80 -35.93
C LEU A 14 21.32 11.14 -37.05
N LYS A 15 21.64 11.87 -38.10
CA LYS A 15 22.40 11.36 -39.24
C LYS A 15 23.87 11.08 -38.91
N SER A 16 24.49 11.84 -38.02
CA SER A 16 25.87 11.63 -37.59
C SER A 16 26.00 10.58 -36.47
N SER A 17 24.92 10.27 -35.77
CA SER A 17 24.86 9.35 -34.62
C SER A 17 23.96 8.15 -34.86
N SER A 18 23.55 7.90 -36.12
CA SER A 18 22.57 6.85 -36.49
C SER A 18 22.96 5.45 -36.01
N ASP A 19 24.24 5.19 -35.78
CA ASP A 19 24.70 3.92 -35.21
C ASP A 19 24.73 3.90 -33.67
N GLN A 20 24.43 4.99 -33.03
CA GLN A 20 24.52 5.13 -31.54
C GLN A 20 23.18 5.44 -30.86
N ILE A 21 22.20 5.97 -31.58
CA ILE A 21 20.91 6.40 -31.05
C ILE A 21 19.76 5.90 -31.93
N SER A 22 18.65 5.55 -31.29
CA SER A 22 17.41 5.12 -31.96
C SER A 22 16.18 5.67 -31.22
N GLU A 23 15.05 5.72 -31.92
CA GLU A 23 13.76 6.00 -31.32
C GLU A 23 13.34 4.83 -30.43
N GLY A 24 12.74 5.14 -29.30
CA GLY A 24 12.24 4.16 -28.35
C GLY A 24 11.32 4.77 -27.31
N THR A 25 10.87 3.93 -26.40
CA THR A 25 10.03 4.31 -25.27
C THR A 25 10.78 4.03 -23.97
N ALA A 26 10.98 5.05 -23.16
CA ALA A 26 11.53 4.92 -21.82
C ALA A 26 10.43 4.68 -20.80
N LEU A 27 10.68 3.79 -19.87
CA LEU A 27 9.89 3.53 -18.68
C LEU A 27 10.53 4.23 -17.50
N TYR A 28 9.76 5.08 -16.83
CA TYR A 28 10.13 5.70 -15.58
C TYR A 28 9.26 5.13 -14.45
N LEU A 29 9.89 4.82 -13.33
CA LEU A 29 9.24 4.47 -12.08
C LEU A 29 9.59 5.53 -11.03
N ASP A 30 8.58 6.20 -10.47
CA ASP A 30 8.76 7.33 -9.54
C ASP A 30 9.69 8.44 -10.07
N GLY A 31 9.66 8.66 -11.40
CA GLY A 31 10.51 9.63 -12.09
C GLY A 31 11.94 9.16 -12.39
N GLU A 32 12.32 7.93 -12.02
CA GLU A 32 13.63 7.35 -12.33
C GLU A 32 13.57 6.51 -13.61
N LEU A 33 14.51 6.77 -14.54
CA LEU A 33 14.64 5.97 -15.75
C LEU A 33 14.99 4.52 -15.41
N THR A 34 14.07 3.61 -15.72
CA THR A 34 14.19 2.20 -15.34
C THR A 34 14.58 1.31 -16.53
N ALA A 35 14.00 1.56 -17.70
CA ALA A 35 14.29 0.81 -18.91
C ALA A 35 14.01 1.64 -20.16
N VAL A 36 14.59 1.24 -21.28
CA VAL A 36 14.26 1.74 -22.63
C VAL A 36 13.95 0.55 -23.52
N CYS A 37 12.79 0.58 -24.20
CA CYS A 37 12.34 -0.46 -25.12
C CYS A 37 12.13 0.09 -26.53
N SER A 38 12.27 -0.77 -27.53
CA SER A 38 11.99 -0.43 -28.92
C SER A 38 10.50 -0.38 -29.22
N ASP A 39 9.69 -1.20 -28.54
CA ASP A 39 8.23 -1.27 -28.69
C ASP A 39 7.51 -0.82 -27.42
N GLY A 40 7.21 0.49 -27.35
CA GLY A 40 6.43 1.06 -26.25
C GLY A 40 4.99 0.54 -26.19
N THR A 41 4.44 0.06 -27.30
CA THR A 41 3.07 -0.47 -27.35
C THR A 41 3.01 -1.83 -26.66
N ALA A 42 4.01 -2.68 -26.85
CA ALA A 42 4.12 -3.96 -26.15
C ALA A 42 4.25 -3.74 -24.64
N LEU A 43 5.12 -2.81 -24.22
CA LEU A 43 5.29 -2.45 -22.81
C LEU A 43 4.00 -1.91 -22.19
N GLN A 44 3.31 -1.00 -22.88
CA GLN A 44 2.01 -0.47 -22.41
C GLN A 44 0.95 -1.58 -22.28
N SER A 45 0.89 -2.50 -23.25
CA SER A 45 -0.03 -3.64 -23.24
C SER A 45 0.26 -4.57 -22.06
N TYR A 46 1.53 -4.83 -21.78
CA TYR A 46 1.95 -5.61 -20.63
C TYR A 46 1.52 -4.94 -19.31
N LEU A 47 1.82 -3.65 -19.11
CA LEU A 47 1.40 -2.91 -17.91
C LEU A 47 -0.12 -2.94 -17.74
N SER A 48 -0.89 -2.75 -18.81
CA SER A 48 -2.35 -2.83 -18.77
C SER A 48 -2.84 -4.22 -18.38
N SER A 49 -2.21 -5.28 -18.89
CA SER A 49 -2.57 -6.67 -18.55
C SER A 49 -2.39 -7.01 -17.08
N LEU A 50 -1.50 -6.31 -16.37
CA LEU A 50 -1.33 -6.47 -14.91
C LEU A 50 -2.48 -5.86 -14.11
N LEU A 51 -3.14 -4.82 -14.62
CA LEU A 51 -4.24 -4.11 -13.95
C LEU A 51 -5.61 -4.71 -14.27
N GLU A 52 -5.81 -5.14 -15.52
CA GLU A 52 -7.09 -5.62 -16.06
C GLU A 52 -7.83 -6.64 -15.16
N PRO A 53 -7.17 -7.65 -14.55
CA PRO A 53 -7.85 -8.62 -13.68
C PRO A 53 -8.52 -8.03 -12.44
N TYR A 54 -8.11 -6.82 -12.04
CA TYR A 54 -8.56 -6.16 -10.81
C TYR A 54 -9.45 -4.94 -11.09
N GLU A 55 -9.55 -4.51 -12.33
CA GLU A 55 -10.42 -3.41 -12.74
C GLU A 55 -11.89 -3.80 -12.61
N ASN A 56 -12.69 -2.87 -12.10
CA ASN A 56 -14.13 -2.99 -12.07
C ASN A 56 -14.77 -1.73 -12.66
N PRO A 57 -15.01 -1.70 -13.98
CA PRO A 57 -15.58 -0.53 -14.66
C PRO A 57 -17.00 -0.15 -14.19
N GLU A 58 -17.72 -1.09 -13.55
CA GLU A 58 -19.07 -0.85 -13.03
C GLU A 58 -19.08 -0.17 -11.65
N ASP A 59 -17.96 -0.21 -10.92
CA ASP A 59 -17.83 0.43 -9.60
C ASP A 59 -16.88 1.63 -9.64
N PRO A 60 -17.42 2.87 -9.69
CA PRO A 60 -16.59 4.07 -9.74
C PRO A 60 -15.78 4.32 -8.44
N ASN A 61 -16.08 3.59 -7.37
CA ASN A 61 -15.37 3.68 -6.11
C ASN A 61 -14.12 2.79 -6.07
N VAL A 62 -13.89 1.98 -7.12
CA VAL A 62 -12.70 1.13 -7.25
C VAL A 62 -11.77 1.72 -8.29
N THR A 63 -10.51 1.93 -7.90
CA THR A 63 -9.45 2.37 -8.80
C THR A 63 -8.27 1.42 -8.65
N VAL A 64 -7.71 0.99 -9.79
CA VAL A 64 -6.55 0.11 -9.82
C VAL A 64 -5.36 0.86 -10.38
N GLY A 65 -4.20 0.64 -9.81
CA GLY A 65 -2.95 1.26 -10.21
C GLY A 65 -1.75 0.50 -9.66
N PHE A 66 -0.59 1.10 -9.72
CA PHE A 66 0.63 0.52 -9.18
C PHE A 66 1.06 1.19 -7.87
N ASN A 67 1.95 0.52 -7.14
CA ASN A 67 2.60 1.06 -5.94
C ASN A 67 3.57 2.20 -6.25
N LYS A 68 3.95 2.38 -7.52
CA LYS A 68 4.83 3.44 -8.03
C LYS A 68 4.15 4.21 -9.15
N GLU A 69 4.57 5.45 -9.34
CA GLU A 69 4.19 6.23 -10.51
C GLU A 69 4.88 5.65 -11.75
N VAL A 70 4.10 5.29 -12.76
CA VAL A 70 4.58 4.71 -14.01
C VAL A 70 4.38 5.70 -15.13
N THR A 71 5.46 6.12 -15.76
CA THR A 71 5.43 7.03 -16.92
C THR A 71 6.17 6.41 -18.10
N LEU A 72 5.56 6.51 -19.27
CA LEU A 72 6.16 6.11 -20.56
C LEU A 72 6.42 7.34 -21.39
N GLU A 73 7.67 7.52 -21.83
CA GLU A 73 8.09 8.65 -22.67
C GLU A 73 8.73 8.18 -23.97
N ASN A 74 8.18 8.62 -25.09
CA ASN A 74 8.77 8.38 -26.40
C ASN A 74 9.90 9.40 -26.65
N GLY A 75 11.03 8.92 -27.13
CA GLY A 75 12.19 9.77 -27.36
C GLY A 75 13.28 9.08 -28.15
N ILE A 76 14.44 9.72 -28.19
CA ILE A 76 15.65 9.21 -28.82
C ILE A 76 16.62 8.84 -27.71
N TYR A 77 17.07 7.58 -27.72
CA TYR A 77 17.90 7.02 -26.66
C TYR A 77 19.15 6.36 -27.26
N PHE A 78 20.21 6.21 -26.47
CA PHE A 78 21.40 5.46 -26.89
C PHE A 78 21.06 3.99 -27.10
N ASN A 79 21.57 3.40 -28.19
CA ASN A 79 21.31 2.02 -28.53
C ASN A 79 21.71 1.02 -27.45
N GLU A 80 22.76 1.34 -26.67
CA GLU A 80 23.21 0.54 -25.53
C GLU A 80 22.23 0.56 -24.33
N SER A 81 21.30 1.53 -24.29
CA SER A 81 20.28 1.63 -23.24
C SER A 81 19.06 0.73 -23.48
N PHE A 82 18.91 0.22 -24.72
CA PHE A 82 17.74 -0.59 -25.06
C PHE A 82 17.80 -1.97 -24.43
N GLN A 83 16.69 -2.35 -23.85
CA GLN A 83 16.46 -3.66 -23.26
C GLN A 83 15.39 -4.41 -24.05
N GLN A 84 15.46 -5.74 -24.03
CA GLN A 84 14.41 -6.56 -24.60
C GLN A 84 13.18 -6.53 -23.69
N GLU A 85 11.98 -6.47 -24.27
CA GLU A 85 10.71 -6.39 -23.55
C GLU A 85 10.59 -7.49 -22.48
N ASN A 86 10.92 -8.75 -22.82
CA ASN A 86 10.87 -9.87 -21.87
C ASN A 86 11.78 -9.67 -20.65
N ASN A 87 12.91 -8.97 -20.80
CA ASN A 87 13.79 -8.66 -19.68
C ASN A 87 13.16 -7.59 -18.78
N VAL A 88 12.51 -6.58 -19.41
CA VAL A 88 11.80 -5.53 -18.67
C VAL A 88 10.60 -6.10 -17.93
N GLU A 89 9.80 -6.94 -18.56
CA GLU A 89 8.69 -7.66 -17.92
C GLU A 89 9.15 -8.49 -16.73
N SER A 90 10.25 -9.26 -16.92
CA SER A 90 10.85 -10.04 -15.83
C SER A 90 11.38 -9.18 -14.70
N MET A 91 11.93 -8.01 -15.01
CA MET A 91 12.38 -7.04 -14.01
C MET A 91 11.20 -6.43 -13.24
N LEU A 92 10.10 -6.08 -13.92
CA LEU A 92 8.92 -5.49 -13.31
C LEU A 92 8.19 -6.48 -12.40
N SER A 93 8.06 -7.74 -12.84
CA SER A 93 7.47 -8.84 -12.05
C SER A 93 8.47 -9.45 -11.06
N GLY A 94 9.75 -9.11 -11.21
CA GLY A 94 10.84 -9.65 -10.41
C GLY A 94 10.91 -9.02 -9.02
N VAL A 95 11.64 -9.69 -8.17
CA VAL A 95 11.85 -9.32 -6.78
C VAL A 95 13.07 -8.41 -6.67
N GLN A 96 12.88 -7.14 -6.29
CA GLN A 96 14.00 -6.20 -6.10
C GLN A 96 14.85 -6.50 -4.86
N GLN A 97 14.22 -6.98 -3.79
CA GLN A 97 14.93 -7.40 -2.59
C GLN A 97 14.85 -8.91 -2.45
N GLN A 98 16.00 -9.56 -2.36
CA GLN A 98 16.06 -10.95 -1.95
C GLN A 98 15.60 -11.05 -0.50
N GLU A 99 14.87 -12.11 -0.17
CA GLU A 99 14.55 -12.41 1.23
C GLU A 99 15.83 -12.42 2.05
N LYS A 100 15.89 -11.53 3.04
CA LYS A 100 16.95 -11.56 4.01
C LYS A 100 16.59 -12.57 5.09
N ILE A 101 17.35 -13.64 5.17
CA ILE A 101 17.21 -14.65 6.21
C ILE A 101 18.14 -14.27 7.37
N TYR A 102 17.55 -14.22 8.56
CA TYR A 102 18.28 -14.04 9.82
C TYR A 102 18.42 -15.37 10.53
N THR A 103 19.64 -15.78 10.80
CA THR A 103 19.92 -16.97 11.63
C THR A 103 19.88 -16.57 13.10
N VAL A 104 18.96 -17.15 13.86
CA VAL A 104 18.76 -16.90 15.29
C VAL A 104 20.05 -17.21 16.06
N GLN A 105 20.48 -16.30 16.90
CA GLN A 105 21.65 -16.42 17.75
C GLN A 105 21.26 -16.74 19.20
N THR A 106 22.19 -17.28 19.96
CA THR A 106 21.98 -17.53 21.39
C THR A 106 21.66 -16.23 22.14
N GLY A 107 20.53 -16.21 22.83
CA GLY A 107 20.05 -15.02 23.57
C GLY A 107 19.09 -14.12 22.77
N ASP A 108 18.82 -14.42 21.48
CA ASP A 108 17.81 -13.71 20.73
C ASP A 108 16.40 -14.03 21.21
N THR A 109 15.53 -13.02 21.09
CA THR A 109 14.10 -13.14 21.23
C THR A 109 13.44 -12.65 19.94
N LEU A 110 12.22 -13.07 19.66
CA LEU A 110 11.49 -12.61 18.48
C LEU A 110 11.40 -11.07 18.43
N TRP A 111 11.20 -10.42 19.56
CA TRP A 111 11.21 -8.96 19.69
C TRP A 111 12.54 -8.33 19.34
N SER A 112 13.65 -8.91 19.85
CA SER A 112 14.99 -8.37 19.56
C SER A 112 15.35 -8.56 18.07
N ILE A 113 14.92 -9.66 17.45
CA ILE A 113 15.12 -9.92 16.03
C ILE A 113 14.32 -8.94 15.18
N ALA A 114 13.04 -8.72 15.49
CA ALA A 114 12.22 -7.72 14.82
C ALA A 114 12.87 -6.33 14.89
N GLN A 115 13.22 -5.86 16.08
CA GLN A 115 13.85 -4.56 16.30
C GLN A 115 15.19 -4.40 15.57
N LYS A 116 16.05 -5.42 15.57
CA LYS A 116 17.35 -5.41 14.85
C LYS A 116 17.20 -5.29 13.33
N ASN A 117 16.04 -5.62 12.79
CA ASN A 117 15.75 -5.59 11.35
C ASN A 117 14.68 -4.57 10.97
N ASP A 118 14.44 -3.57 11.83
CA ASP A 118 13.49 -2.48 11.60
C ASP A 118 12.04 -2.97 11.32
N LEU A 119 11.67 -4.12 11.91
CA LEU A 119 10.34 -4.72 11.82
C LEU A 119 9.59 -4.55 13.14
N THR A 120 8.28 -4.45 13.05
CA THR A 120 7.41 -4.73 14.18
C THR A 120 7.33 -6.25 14.40
N PHE A 121 6.98 -6.66 15.63
CA PHE A 121 6.77 -8.08 15.93
C PHE A 121 5.70 -8.70 15.03
N ARG A 122 4.66 -7.94 14.69
CA ARG A 122 3.58 -8.37 13.82
C ARG A 122 4.10 -8.65 12.40
N GLU A 123 4.87 -7.75 11.83
CA GLU A 123 5.49 -7.93 10.51
C GLU A 123 6.41 -9.15 10.49
N LEU A 124 7.21 -9.37 11.54
CA LEU A 124 8.03 -10.57 11.66
C LEU A 124 7.18 -11.85 11.62
N CYS A 125 6.02 -11.87 12.30
CA CYS A 125 5.10 -13.00 12.26
C CYS A 125 4.45 -13.19 10.88
N GLU A 126 4.03 -12.12 10.23
CA GLU A 126 3.44 -12.13 8.89
C GLU A 126 4.42 -12.64 7.82
N LEU A 127 5.71 -12.34 7.97
CA LEU A 127 6.77 -12.85 7.09
C LEU A 127 7.04 -14.37 7.29
N ASN A 128 6.78 -14.89 8.48
CA ASN A 128 7.12 -16.27 8.84
C ASN A 128 5.88 -17.15 9.09
N THR A 129 4.99 -17.20 8.09
CA THR A 129 3.74 -17.97 8.17
C THR A 129 3.94 -19.48 8.17
N ASN A 130 5.13 -19.97 7.82
CA ASN A 130 5.49 -21.39 7.80
C ASN A 130 6.79 -21.69 8.58
N PHE A 131 6.93 -21.12 9.77
CA PHE A 131 8.06 -21.40 10.65
C PHE A 131 7.88 -22.79 11.29
N LYS A 132 8.79 -23.72 10.99
CA LYS A 132 8.71 -25.12 11.49
C LYS A 132 7.37 -25.81 11.26
N GLY A 133 6.68 -25.49 10.16
CA GLY A 133 5.39 -26.10 9.78
C GLY A 133 4.17 -25.39 10.38
N ALA A 134 4.31 -24.26 11.04
CA ALA A 134 3.23 -23.43 11.57
C ALA A 134 3.55 -21.94 11.44
N ALA A 135 2.54 -21.10 11.56
CA ALA A 135 2.76 -19.65 11.60
C ALA A 135 3.53 -19.25 12.87
N LEU A 136 4.47 -18.31 12.73
CA LEU A 136 5.19 -17.73 13.86
C LEU A 136 4.23 -16.90 14.74
N THR A 137 4.27 -17.12 16.04
CA THR A 137 3.44 -16.43 17.05
C THR A 137 4.28 -16.00 18.25
N GLU A 138 3.71 -15.22 19.18
CA GLU A 138 4.38 -14.85 20.43
C GLU A 138 4.85 -16.04 21.28
N THR A 139 4.16 -17.16 21.15
CA THR A 139 4.47 -18.39 21.90
C THR A 139 5.38 -19.34 21.15
N SER A 140 5.80 -18.99 19.92
CA SER A 140 6.69 -19.81 19.13
C SER A 140 8.07 -19.86 19.77
N ASN A 141 8.60 -21.09 19.92
CA ASN A 141 9.92 -21.32 20.50
C ASN A 141 10.98 -21.27 19.40
N ILE A 142 11.86 -20.28 19.49
CA ILE A 142 13.03 -20.15 18.61
C ILE A 142 14.28 -20.67 19.29
N GLN A 143 15.18 -21.23 18.52
CA GLN A 143 16.47 -21.76 18.98
C GLN A 143 17.59 -21.20 18.13
N ALA A 144 18.81 -21.11 18.70
CA ALA A 144 19.98 -20.73 17.94
C ALA A 144 20.17 -21.67 16.74
N GLY A 145 20.33 -21.09 15.54
CA GLY A 145 20.41 -21.79 14.27
C GLY A 145 19.08 -21.86 13.50
N ASP A 146 17.95 -21.44 14.08
CA ASP A 146 16.71 -21.27 13.34
C ASP A 146 16.83 -20.12 12.33
N GLU A 147 16.14 -20.23 11.22
CA GLU A 147 16.12 -19.21 10.17
C GLU A 147 14.77 -18.51 10.16
N LEU A 148 14.79 -17.18 10.16
CA LEU A 148 13.62 -16.31 10.05
C LEU A 148 13.78 -15.35 8.89
N ILE A 149 12.71 -15.17 8.13
CA ILE A 149 12.62 -14.14 7.08
C ILE A 149 12.46 -12.81 7.78
N VAL A 150 13.36 -11.86 7.53
CA VAL A 150 13.38 -10.54 8.16
C VAL A 150 13.27 -9.39 7.15
N THR A 151 13.07 -9.70 5.89
CA THR A 151 12.76 -8.71 4.85
C THR A 151 11.82 -9.35 3.85
N LYS A 152 10.72 -8.67 3.55
CA LYS A 152 9.77 -9.11 2.55
C LYS A 152 10.37 -8.94 1.16
N GLN A 153 10.16 -9.93 0.30
CA GLN A 153 10.36 -9.76 -1.13
C GLN A 153 9.36 -8.71 -1.62
N GLU A 154 9.84 -7.62 -2.19
CA GLU A 154 9.00 -6.63 -2.84
C GLU A 154 9.20 -6.74 -4.35
N ALA A 155 8.12 -6.93 -5.08
CA ALA A 155 8.13 -6.79 -6.53
C ALA A 155 8.52 -5.35 -6.89
N THR A 156 9.25 -5.18 -8.00
CA THR A 156 9.62 -3.84 -8.50
C THR A 156 8.38 -2.99 -8.74
N LEU A 157 7.31 -3.64 -9.22
CA LEU A 157 6.02 -3.03 -9.49
C LEU A 157 4.91 -3.94 -8.97
N GLU A 158 4.07 -3.41 -8.07
CA GLU A 158 2.95 -4.15 -7.49
C GLU A 158 1.62 -3.45 -7.77
N VAL A 159 0.59 -4.24 -8.04
CA VAL A 159 -0.76 -3.71 -8.23
C VAL A 159 -1.35 -3.30 -6.88
N ARG A 160 -2.02 -2.15 -6.86
CA ARG A 160 -2.76 -1.59 -5.74
C ARG A 160 -4.21 -1.35 -6.13
N ILE A 161 -5.12 -1.82 -5.30
CA ILE A 161 -6.56 -1.66 -5.47
C ILE A 161 -7.03 -0.66 -4.42
N THR A 162 -7.45 0.50 -4.88
CA THR A 162 -7.97 1.57 -4.02
C THR A 162 -9.49 1.54 -4.05
N LYS A 163 -10.12 1.50 -2.87
CA LYS A 163 -11.59 1.52 -2.72
C LYS A 163 -12.03 2.68 -1.84
N ILE A 164 -13.10 3.34 -2.24
CA ILE A 164 -13.82 4.30 -1.39
C ILE A 164 -14.98 3.56 -0.75
N GLU A 165 -14.93 3.37 0.56
CA GLU A 165 -15.92 2.62 1.32
C GLU A 165 -16.59 3.52 2.35
N THR A 166 -17.89 3.30 2.56
CA THR A 166 -18.70 4.03 3.52
C THR A 166 -19.39 3.05 4.44
N TRP A 167 -19.30 3.30 5.76
CA TRP A 167 -19.97 2.49 6.78
C TRP A 167 -20.48 3.39 7.92
N GLN A 168 -21.27 2.81 8.82
CA GLN A 168 -21.75 3.50 10.01
C GLN A 168 -21.13 2.91 11.26
N GLU A 169 -20.84 3.78 12.22
CA GLU A 169 -20.36 3.42 13.55
C GLU A 169 -21.23 4.08 14.61
N GLU A 170 -21.40 3.40 15.74
CA GLU A 170 -22.09 3.96 16.90
C GLU A 170 -21.24 5.01 17.60
N ILE A 171 -21.88 6.09 18.04
CA ILE A 171 -21.33 7.06 18.97
C ILE A 171 -21.89 6.73 20.35
N PRO A 172 -21.07 6.26 21.31
CA PRO A 172 -21.56 5.94 22.64
C PRO A 172 -22.20 7.15 23.31
N TYR A 173 -23.32 6.94 24.00
CA TYR A 173 -23.92 7.97 24.83
C TYR A 173 -23.09 8.23 26.10
N THR A 174 -23.23 9.41 26.67
CA THR A 174 -22.65 9.79 27.97
C THR A 174 -23.69 9.62 29.08
N THR A 175 -23.22 9.43 30.34
CA THR A 175 -24.08 9.38 31.51
C THR A 175 -23.84 10.58 32.41
N GLU A 176 -24.89 11.35 32.68
CA GLU A 176 -24.90 12.43 33.67
C GLU A 176 -25.56 11.94 34.95
N THR A 177 -24.92 12.19 36.09
CA THR A 177 -25.46 11.87 37.38
C THR A 177 -25.68 13.15 38.20
N THR A 178 -26.90 13.38 38.68
CA THR A 178 -27.26 14.48 39.58
C THR A 178 -27.70 13.93 40.91
N THR A 179 -27.56 14.73 41.99
CA THR A 179 -28.08 14.39 43.32
C THR A 179 -29.37 15.16 43.60
N SER A 180 -30.32 14.54 44.29
CA SER A 180 -31.57 15.16 44.69
C SER A 180 -31.96 14.71 46.09
N ASN A 181 -32.35 15.65 46.91
CA ASN A 181 -32.86 15.38 48.26
C ASN A 181 -34.26 14.73 48.29
N GLU A 182 -34.91 14.57 47.13
CA GLU A 182 -36.22 13.91 47.02
C GLU A 182 -36.11 12.37 47.10
N TYR A 183 -34.91 11.83 47.00
CA TYR A 183 -34.66 10.38 47.03
C TYR A 183 -33.87 10.00 48.29
N THR A 184 -34.13 8.82 48.80
CA THR A 184 -33.39 8.26 49.94
C THR A 184 -31.94 8.01 49.57
N VAL A 185 -31.01 8.29 50.50
CA VAL A 185 -29.57 8.06 50.33
C VAL A 185 -29.30 6.64 49.87
N GLY A 186 -28.49 6.50 48.79
CA GLY A 186 -28.15 5.25 48.16
C GLY A 186 -29.09 4.79 47.03
N THR A 187 -30.20 5.50 46.80
CA THR A 187 -31.11 5.24 45.66
C THR A 187 -30.52 5.77 44.37
N LYS A 188 -30.64 5.00 43.31
CA LYS A 188 -30.38 5.43 41.93
C LYS A 188 -31.63 5.28 41.10
N LYS A 189 -32.01 6.33 40.34
CA LYS A 189 -33.11 6.30 39.40
C LYS A 189 -32.70 6.87 38.07
N THR A 190 -32.85 6.09 36.99
CA THR A 190 -32.67 6.57 35.61
C THR A 190 -33.90 7.37 35.22
N VAL A 191 -33.73 8.65 34.93
CA VAL A 191 -34.82 9.58 34.54
C VAL A 191 -34.86 9.76 33.01
N GLN A 192 -33.76 9.46 32.34
CA GLN A 192 -33.66 9.45 30.89
C GLN A 192 -32.68 8.32 30.45
N ASN A 193 -33.13 7.43 29.61
CA ASN A 193 -32.27 6.40 29.08
C ASN A 193 -31.32 7.00 28.03
N GLY A 194 -30.07 6.55 28.05
CA GLY A 194 -29.09 6.84 26.99
C GLY A 194 -29.45 6.11 25.69
N VAL A 195 -29.15 6.75 24.59
CA VAL A 195 -29.26 6.15 23.24
C VAL A 195 -27.96 6.47 22.50
N ASN A 196 -27.34 5.44 21.92
CA ASN A 196 -26.15 5.66 21.07
C ASN A 196 -26.54 6.48 19.86
N GLY A 197 -25.68 7.39 19.47
CA GLY A 197 -25.73 8.08 18.19
C GLY A 197 -25.15 7.21 17.08
N LEU A 198 -25.19 7.71 15.87
CA LEU A 198 -24.60 7.09 14.69
C LEU A 198 -23.78 8.12 13.93
N ARG A 199 -22.58 7.73 13.47
CA ARG A 199 -21.79 8.48 12.53
C ARG A 199 -21.54 7.65 11.27
N GLN A 200 -21.53 8.32 10.13
CA GLN A 200 -21.16 7.75 8.85
C GLN A 200 -19.70 8.12 8.57
N ILE A 201 -18.90 7.15 8.22
CA ILE A 201 -17.49 7.32 7.88
C ILE A 201 -17.30 6.91 6.43
N THR A 202 -16.64 7.78 5.66
CA THR A 202 -16.18 7.46 4.30
C THR A 202 -14.67 7.45 4.33
N ALA A 203 -14.06 6.38 3.84
CA ALA A 203 -12.60 6.22 3.78
C ALA A 203 -12.13 5.67 2.45
N GLN A 204 -10.94 6.08 2.08
CA GLN A 204 -10.14 5.47 1.04
C GLN A 204 -9.30 4.36 1.67
N ARG A 205 -9.42 3.14 1.16
CA ARG A 205 -8.64 1.98 1.58
C ARG A 205 -7.85 1.44 0.41
N VAL A 206 -6.58 1.09 0.65
CA VAL A 206 -5.70 0.50 -0.37
C VAL A 206 -5.43 -0.94 0.01
N TYR A 207 -5.59 -1.83 -0.97
CA TYR A 207 -5.40 -3.27 -0.83
C TYR A 207 -4.33 -3.77 -1.79
N ASN A 208 -3.67 -4.87 -1.45
CA ASN A 208 -2.89 -5.65 -2.40
C ASN A 208 -3.80 -6.60 -3.20
N THR A 209 -3.20 -7.36 -4.11
CA THR A 209 -3.90 -8.36 -4.95
C THR A 209 -4.47 -9.54 -4.17
N ASP A 210 -3.97 -9.82 -2.95
CA ASP A 210 -4.47 -10.85 -2.04
C ASP A 210 -5.66 -10.37 -1.19
N GLY A 211 -6.07 -9.11 -1.36
CA GLY A 211 -7.15 -8.49 -0.59
C GLY A 211 -6.73 -8.02 0.81
N ILE A 212 -5.43 -7.98 1.11
CA ILE A 212 -4.92 -7.48 2.39
C ILE A 212 -4.93 -5.95 2.35
N GLN A 213 -5.56 -5.32 3.35
CA GLN A 213 -5.58 -3.87 3.49
C GLN A 213 -4.20 -3.37 3.90
N LEU A 214 -3.62 -2.50 3.08
CA LEU A 214 -2.30 -1.90 3.29
C LEU A 214 -2.37 -0.56 3.99
N SER A 215 -3.38 0.25 3.64
CA SER A 215 -3.57 1.58 4.24
C SER A 215 -5.03 2.00 4.25
N GLN A 216 -5.33 2.99 5.11
CA GLN A 216 -6.64 3.62 5.19
C GLN A 216 -6.47 5.12 5.46
N LYS A 217 -7.25 5.92 4.74
CA LYS A 217 -7.37 7.37 4.95
C LYS A 217 -8.83 7.74 5.07
N ILE A 218 -9.23 8.30 6.23
CA ILE A 218 -10.57 8.84 6.41
C ILE A 218 -10.72 10.09 5.55
N LEU A 219 -11.77 10.10 4.72
CA LEU A 219 -12.11 11.21 3.83
C LEU A 219 -13.15 12.13 4.48
N SER A 220 -14.17 11.55 5.11
CA SER A 220 -15.19 12.30 5.84
C SER A 220 -15.76 11.50 7.01
N THR A 221 -16.27 12.24 8.00
CA THR A 221 -17.05 11.69 9.11
C THR A 221 -18.23 12.63 9.34
N GLU A 222 -19.43 12.11 9.26
CA GLU A 222 -20.68 12.86 9.46
C GLU A 222 -21.50 12.22 10.57
N VAL A 223 -22.00 13.02 11.50
CA VAL A 223 -22.94 12.55 12.53
C VAL A 223 -24.32 12.45 11.89
N VAL A 224 -24.83 11.23 11.77
CA VAL A 224 -26.17 10.93 11.24
C VAL A 224 -27.22 11.05 12.31
N GLN A 225 -26.88 10.66 13.54
CA GLN A 225 -27.73 10.72 14.73
C GLN A 225 -26.90 11.09 15.93
N GLU A 226 -27.28 12.16 16.62
CA GLU A 226 -26.65 12.56 17.87
C GLU A 226 -26.98 11.56 19.00
N PRO A 227 -26.01 11.25 19.90
CA PRO A 227 -26.28 10.41 21.05
C PRO A 227 -27.17 11.14 22.07
N VAL A 228 -28.06 10.40 22.72
CA VAL A 228 -28.89 10.92 23.83
C VAL A 228 -28.22 10.54 25.14
N THR A 229 -27.88 11.55 25.95
CA THR A 229 -27.26 11.36 27.26
C THR A 229 -28.19 10.64 28.24
N GLU A 230 -27.68 9.61 28.91
CA GLU A 230 -28.36 8.99 30.03
C GLU A 230 -28.35 9.94 31.25
N LYS A 231 -29.50 10.11 31.93
CA LYS A 231 -29.58 10.91 33.17
C LYS A 231 -30.00 10.05 34.33
N ILE A 232 -29.16 10.05 35.35
CA ILE A 232 -29.37 9.31 36.58
C ILE A 232 -29.45 10.30 37.74
N VAL A 233 -30.47 10.15 38.58
CA VAL A 233 -30.59 10.89 39.84
C VAL A 233 -30.25 9.97 41.00
N LYS A 234 -29.39 10.44 41.89
CA LYS A 234 -29.04 9.76 43.13
C LYS A 234 -29.61 10.51 44.34
N GLY A 235 -30.06 9.76 45.33
CA GLY A 235 -30.40 10.28 46.65
C GLY A 235 -29.22 10.36 47.61
#